data_b4f947dddd219efa5d32998ca7b401cd
#
_entry.id   b4f947dddd219efa5d32998ca7b401cd
#
_cell.length_a   1.000
_cell.length_b   1.000
_cell.length_c   1.000
_cell.angle_alpha   90.00
_cell.angle_beta   90.00
_cell.angle_gamma   90.00
#
_symmetry.space_group_name_H-M   'P 1'
#
loop_
_entity.id
_entity.type
_entity.pdbx_description
1 polymer ?
#
loop_
_entity_poly.entity_id
_entity_poly.type
_entity_poly.pdbx_seq_one_letter_code
_entity_poly.pdbx_strand_id
1 'polypeptide(L)'
;MRILFMKYLIFFSGFWTVWCDDIGYFWHITDTHVDQNYSRTGNVQNLCHEDLNSLQSKANSILDNGLYGNFLCDSPQYLINATILSMKQIHPTPDFIIWTGDNLPHTEKFDPGWDITFEAIRNTTLLLSSTFPNVLILPSIGNHDSFPPNILPADNTSNNIYKGYLEKGRWKDLINESEWSTFVKGGYYSHLVKPGLRIISLNTILWYEPNNLTAKISDPANQFQWLEGILKNSSKISEKVYIIGHVPPGFYNRGFPGQKCGPTFHLPHLESYLKILLNYSQVIVGQLYGHLHVDMFQVYQYNTGVFKGSSLLASSVTPWHSNKQDNVSIPVNPSVRLIHYSRTDAKLLEFDQYYLNLTKANNMSETPKENTNVYELLYSFAKFYGVPDLSTESLVQVYETLKRNKTVFDSFFTFLSAAERTVDCDSDCEVAQLCSISCSSNQEYDMCFKSSDYNYSTTPIPPHKSKESVIIYVSICLVTFGFILLLFIVIKKFWISSGRSEYSQFSSI
;
A
#
# COMPACT_ATOMS: atom_id res chain seq x y z
N MET A 1 -10.05 -24.98 49.07
CA MET A 1 -8.72 -24.49 48.64
C MET A 1 -8.29 -24.94 47.24
N ARG A 2 -8.55 -26.16 46.78
CA ARG A 2 -8.24 -26.63 45.39
C ARG A 2 -9.07 -25.95 44.28
N ILE A 3 -10.30 -25.54 44.51
CA ILE A 3 -11.19 -24.94 43.50
C ILE A 3 -10.86 -23.45 43.27
N LEU A 4 -10.34 -22.73 44.25
CA LEU A 4 -9.94 -21.33 44.08
C LEU A 4 -8.61 -21.16 43.27
N PHE A 5 -7.69 -22.11 43.38
CA PHE A 5 -6.42 -22.10 42.68
C PHE A 5 -6.58 -22.35 41.16
N MET A 6 -7.54 -23.21 40.78
CA MET A 6 -7.85 -23.48 39.37
C MET A 6 -8.54 -22.28 38.69
N LYS A 7 -9.35 -21.48 39.39
CA LYS A 7 -9.97 -20.29 38.81
C LYS A 7 -8.96 -19.17 38.52
N TYR A 8 -7.88 -19.03 39.31
CA TYR A 8 -6.84 -18.04 39.06
C TYR A 8 -5.86 -18.43 37.95
N LEU A 9 -5.60 -19.74 37.74
CA LEU A 9 -4.76 -20.22 36.63
C LEU A 9 -5.47 -20.05 35.27
N ILE A 10 -6.80 -20.21 35.24
CA ILE A 10 -7.58 -20.00 34.00
C ILE A 10 -7.67 -18.50 33.64
N PHE A 11 -7.67 -17.61 34.63
CA PHE A 11 -7.65 -16.16 34.40
C PHE A 11 -6.31 -15.65 33.87
N PHE A 12 -5.18 -16.26 34.27
CA PHE A 12 -3.85 -15.88 33.77
C PHE A 12 -3.54 -16.45 32.38
N SER A 13 -4.06 -17.63 32.04
CA SER A 13 -3.88 -18.19 30.70
C SER A 13 -4.73 -17.47 29.63
N GLY A 14 -5.88 -16.88 30.01
CA GLY A 14 -6.70 -16.08 29.10
C GLY A 14 -6.10 -14.72 28.76
N PHE A 15 -5.22 -14.15 29.59
CA PHE A 15 -4.59 -12.86 29.34
C PHE A 15 -3.38 -12.95 28.38
N TRP A 16 -2.76 -14.13 28.24
CA TRP A 16 -1.60 -14.33 27.36
C TRP A 16 -1.97 -14.65 25.90
N THR A 17 -3.17 -15.15 25.66
CA THR A 17 -3.63 -15.47 24.30
C THR A 17 -4.22 -14.25 23.57
N VAL A 18 -4.57 -13.17 24.28
CA VAL A 18 -5.18 -11.97 23.66
C VAL A 18 -4.14 -11.06 22.99
N TRP A 19 -2.85 -11.14 23.33
CA TRP A 19 -1.82 -10.24 22.78
C TRP A 19 -1.16 -10.73 21.50
N CYS A 20 -1.34 -11.99 21.10
CA CYS A 20 -0.72 -12.54 19.90
C CYS A 20 -1.62 -12.41 18.64
N ASP A 21 -2.91 -12.11 18.81
CA ASP A 21 -3.92 -12.06 17.73
C ASP A 21 -4.34 -10.64 17.31
N ASP A 22 -3.78 -9.58 17.91
CA ASP A 22 -4.22 -8.20 17.66
C ASP A 22 -3.65 -7.60 16.36
N ILE A 23 -2.56 -8.14 15.82
CA ILE A 23 -1.96 -7.66 14.58
C ILE A 23 -2.58 -8.40 13.40
N GLY A 24 -3.24 -7.65 12.53
CA GLY A 24 -3.73 -8.11 11.25
C GLY A 24 -2.78 -7.75 10.12
N TYR A 25 -2.92 -8.45 9.00
CA TYR A 25 -2.10 -8.25 7.82
C TYR A 25 -2.97 -8.18 6.58
N PHE A 26 -2.64 -7.27 5.67
CA PHE A 26 -3.25 -7.24 4.36
C PHE A 26 -2.25 -6.86 3.27
N TRP A 27 -2.45 -7.39 2.08
CA TRP A 27 -1.67 -7.02 0.92
C TRP A 27 -2.21 -5.77 0.25
N HIS A 28 -1.30 -4.93 -0.24
CA HIS A 28 -1.59 -3.86 -1.19
C HIS A 28 -0.82 -4.12 -2.48
N ILE A 29 -1.55 -4.34 -3.58
CA ILE A 29 -1.06 -4.54 -4.94
C ILE A 29 -1.66 -3.49 -5.86
N THR A 30 -0.88 -2.97 -6.82
CA THR A 30 -1.29 -1.90 -7.72
C THR A 30 -0.50 -1.92 -9.03
N ASP A 31 -1.03 -1.25 -10.04
CA ASP A 31 -0.32 -0.93 -11.28
C ASP A 31 0.35 -2.17 -11.89
N THR A 32 -0.44 -3.19 -12.19
CA THR A 32 0.05 -4.45 -12.75
C THR A 32 0.40 -4.33 -14.23
N HIS A 33 -0.33 -3.51 -14.98
CA HIS A 33 -0.13 -3.23 -16.41
C HIS A 33 0.28 -4.46 -17.20
N VAL A 34 -0.59 -5.49 -17.20
CA VAL A 34 -0.29 -6.77 -17.86
C VAL A 34 -0.34 -6.62 -19.36
N ASP A 35 0.79 -6.85 -20.01
CA ASP A 35 0.88 -6.84 -21.48
C ASP A 35 0.93 -8.25 -22.06
N GLN A 36 -0.17 -8.67 -22.69
CA GLN A 36 -0.27 -9.97 -23.33
C GLN A 36 0.56 -10.07 -24.62
N ASN A 37 0.98 -8.93 -25.20
CA ASN A 37 1.81 -8.87 -26.40
C ASN A 37 3.29 -8.77 -26.09
N TYR A 38 3.67 -8.76 -24.80
CA TYR A 38 5.07 -8.75 -24.40
C TYR A 38 5.83 -9.93 -25.01
N SER A 39 6.96 -9.65 -25.65
CA SER A 39 7.88 -10.66 -26.18
C SER A 39 9.29 -10.42 -25.66
N ARG A 40 9.97 -11.53 -25.27
CA ARG A 40 11.38 -11.49 -24.88
C ARG A 40 12.31 -11.02 -26.02
N THR A 41 11.85 -11.19 -27.26
CA THR A 41 12.58 -10.80 -28.49
C THR A 41 11.96 -9.58 -29.17
N GLY A 42 10.96 -8.96 -28.54
CA GLY A 42 10.27 -7.80 -29.06
C GLY A 42 11.07 -6.50 -29.00
N ASN A 43 10.60 -5.50 -29.70
CA ASN A 43 11.24 -4.20 -29.76
C ASN A 43 10.91 -3.35 -28.53
N VAL A 44 11.93 -3.01 -27.73
CA VAL A 44 11.76 -2.16 -26.52
C VAL A 44 11.20 -0.77 -26.81
N GLN A 45 11.47 -0.21 -28.01
CA GLN A 45 10.90 1.07 -28.43
C GLN A 45 9.41 0.97 -28.80
N ASN A 46 8.88 -0.25 -28.85
CA ASN A 46 7.48 -0.57 -29.07
C ASN A 46 6.94 -1.46 -27.94
N LEU A 47 7.24 -1.11 -26.68
CA LEU A 47 6.79 -1.84 -25.48
C LEU A 47 7.11 -3.35 -25.51
N CYS A 48 8.24 -3.74 -26.06
CA CYS A 48 8.64 -5.14 -26.23
C CYS A 48 7.70 -5.98 -27.13
N HIS A 49 6.91 -5.34 -28.00
CA HIS A 49 6.09 -6.06 -28.96
C HIS A 49 6.89 -6.52 -30.17
N GLU A 50 6.50 -7.63 -30.80
CA GLU A 50 7.08 -8.08 -32.06
C GLU A 50 6.74 -7.11 -33.20
N ASP A 51 7.76 -6.72 -33.98
CA ASP A 51 7.54 -5.93 -35.19
C ASP A 51 7.08 -6.86 -36.33
N LEU A 52 5.81 -6.85 -36.63
CA LEU A 52 5.20 -7.67 -37.67
C LEU A 52 5.79 -7.50 -39.09
N ASN A 53 6.49 -6.37 -39.33
CA ASN A 53 7.13 -6.02 -40.60
C ASN A 53 8.64 -6.29 -40.65
N SER A 54 9.25 -6.81 -39.60
CA SER A 54 10.73 -6.96 -39.49
C SER A 54 11.20 -8.38 -39.77
N LEU A 55 10.77 -9.02 -40.84
CA LEU A 55 11.34 -10.30 -41.31
C LEU A 55 12.82 -10.21 -41.70
N GLN A 56 13.40 -9.00 -41.73
CA GLN A 56 14.79 -8.77 -42.18
C GLN A 56 15.79 -8.41 -41.06
N SER A 57 15.37 -8.13 -39.82
CA SER A 57 16.29 -7.68 -38.75
C SER A 57 16.71 -8.75 -37.75
N LYS A 58 16.37 -10.01 -37.93
CA LYS A 58 16.72 -11.12 -37.02
C LYS A 58 18.22 -11.50 -36.99
N ALA A 59 19.09 -10.75 -37.66
CA ALA A 59 20.51 -11.15 -37.82
C ALA A 59 21.50 -10.54 -36.82
N ASN A 60 21.13 -9.51 -36.05
CA ASN A 60 22.11 -8.83 -35.16
C ASN A 60 21.55 -8.58 -33.77
N SER A 61 22.04 -9.35 -32.80
CA SER A 61 21.76 -9.31 -31.36
C SER A 61 20.29 -9.56 -30.96
N ILE A 62 20.00 -10.79 -30.60
CA ILE A 62 18.78 -11.11 -29.83
C ILE A 62 18.98 -10.49 -28.45
N LEU A 63 18.50 -9.24 -28.27
CA LEU A 63 18.38 -8.65 -26.96
C LEU A 63 17.23 -9.41 -26.26
N ASP A 64 17.54 -10.09 -25.19
CA ASP A 64 16.54 -10.74 -24.36
C ASP A 64 15.95 -9.68 -23.40
N ASN A 65 14.68 -9.31 -23.62
CA ASN A 65 13.96 -8.37 -22.76
C ASN A 65 13.71 -8.91 -21.33
N GLY A 66 14.08 -10.16 -21.10
CA GLY A 66 13.94 -10.83 -19.79
C GLY A 66 12.62 -11.55 -19.61
N LEU A 67 12.65 -12.56 -18.75
CA LEU A 67 11.47 -13.36 -18.40
C LEU A 67 10.50 -12.59 -17.52
N TYR A 68 11.02 -11.76 -16.63
CA TYR A 68 10.26 -10.95 -15.68
C TYR A 68 9.94 -9.54 -16.19
N GLY A 69 10.33 -9.19 -17.40
CA GLY A 69 10.04 -7.87 -17.98
C GLY A 69 11.29 -7.02 -18.20
N ASN A 70 11.05 -5.79 -18.64
CA ASN A 70 12.06 -4.79 -18.96
C ASN A 70 11.58 -3.42 -18.47
N PHE A 71 12.48 -2.58 -17.99
CA PHE A 71 12.13 -1.23 -17.48
C PHE A 71 11.49 -0.29 -18.51
N LEU A 72 11.60 -0.58 -19.80
CA LEU A 72 10.97 0.19 -20.89
C LEU A 72 9.66 -0.45 -21.39
N CYS A 73 9.19 -1.53 -20.77
CA CYS A 73 8.05 -2.32 -21.22
C CYS A 73 7.14 -2.65 -20.04
N ASP A 74 5.85 -2.79 -20.32
CA ASP A 74 4.89 -3.24 -19.32
C ASP A 74 5.09 -4.71 -18.93
N SER A 75 4.35 -5.15 -17.91
CA SER A 75 4.54 -6.44 -17.28
C SER A 75 4.21 -7.61 -18.19
N PRO A 76 5.12 -8.58 -18.42
CA PRO A 76 4.73 -9.87 -18.93
C PRO A 76 3.81 -10.61 -17.95
N GLN A 77 2.93 -11.47 -18.45
CA GLN A 77 2.06 -12.32 -17.61
C GLN A 77 2.86 -13.15 -16.58
N TYR A 78 4.10 -13.53 -16.96
CA TYR A 78 4.97 -14.29 -16.07
C TYR A 78 5.32 -13.52 -14.78
N LEU A 79 5.60 -12.21 -14.89
CA LEU A 79 5.87 -11.36 -13.73
C LEU A 79 4.67 -11.32 -12.79
N ILE A 80 3.45 -11.14 -13.32
CA ILE A 80 2.24 -11.06 -12.50
C ILE A 80 1.99 -12.37 -11.76
N ASN A 81 2.15 -13.50 -12.45
CA ASN A 81 2.04 -14.82 -11.83
C ASN A 81 3.07 -14.99 -10.69
N ALA A 82 4.33 -14.63 -10.94
CA ALA A 82 5.40 -14.69 -9.96
C ALA A 82 5.15 -13.77 -8.75
N THR A 83 4.62 -12.58 -8.99
CA THR A 83 4.25 -11.61 -7.94
C THR A 83 3.19 -12.19 -7.00
N ILE A 84 2.07 -12.63 -7.55
CA ILE A 84 0.93 -13.12 -6.76
C ILE A 84 1.29 -14.42 -6.04
N LEU A 85 2.09 -15.30 -6.66
CA LEU A 85 2.63 -16.49 -6.00
C LEU A 85 3.59 -16.15 -4.86
N SER A 86 4.46 -15.14 -5.04
CA SER A 86 5.36 -14.68 -3.97
C SER A 86 4.58 -14.08 -2.80
N MET A 87 3.53 -13.28 -3.06
CA MET A 87 2.62 -12.81 -2.01
C MET A 87 2.05 -13.98 -1.20
N LYS A 88 1.61 -15.05 -1.89
CA LYS A 88 1.08 -16.26 -1.23
C LYS A 88 2.12 -17.00 -0.39
N GLN A 89 3.35 -17.00 -0.81
CA GLN A 89 4.44 -17.68 -0.08
C GLN A 89 4.95 -16.86 1.11
N ILE A 90 5.00 -15.53 0.97
CA ILE A 90 5.44 -14.63 2.03
C ILE A 90 4.37 -14.58 3.14
N HIS A 91 3.11 -14.32 2.79
CA HIS A 91 1.99 -14.28 3.75
C HIS A 91 0.73 -14.90 3.15
N PRO A 92 0.49 -16.20 3.39
CA PRO A 92 -0.56 -16.98 2.71
C PRO A 92 -1.99 -16.67 3.14
N THR A 93 -2.18 -16.08 4.31
CA THR A 93 -3.50 -15.87 4.93
C THR A 93 -3.68 -14.43 5.40
N PRO A 94 -3.64 -13.44 4.48
CA PRO A 94 -3.94 -12.06 4.84
C PRO A 94 -5.43 -11.94 5.21
N ASP A 95 -5.76 -10.95 6.04
CA ASP A 95 -7.16 -10.68 6.40
C ASP A 95 -7.97 -10.21 5.18
N PHE A 96 -7.32 -9.45 4.28
CA PHE A 96 -7.87 -9.01 3.00
C PHE A 96 -6.74 -8.58 2.04
N ILE A 97 -7.10 -8.25 0.80
CA ILE A 97 -6.20 -7.70 -0.22
C ILE A 97 -6.81 -6.40 -0.74
N ILE A 98 -6.02 -5.33 -0.78
CA ILE A 98 -6.34 -4.08 -1.47
C ILE A 98 -5.65 -4.11 -2.83
N TRP A 99 -6.45 -3.85 -3.88
CA TRP A 99 -5.99 -3.81 -5.25
C TRP A 99 -6.41 -2.49 -5.89
N THR A 100 -5.44 -1.58 -6.07
CA THR A 100 -5.73 -0.20 -6.46
C THR A 100 -5.67 0.07 -7.97
N GLY A 101 -5.93 -0.95 -8.79
CA GLY A 101 -6.20 -0.76 -10.22
C GLY A 101 -4.98 -0.75 -11.13
N ASP A 102 -5.20 -0.25 -12.34
CA ASP A 102 -4.29 -0.19 -13.48
C ASP A 102 -3.79 -1.57 -13.94
N ASN A 103 -4.68 -2.26 -14.66
CA ASN A 103 -4.44 -3.61 -15.16
C ASN A 103 -3.96 -3.66 -16.61
N LEU A 104 -4.34 -2.66 -17.44
CA LEU A 104 -3.94 -2.62 -18.85
C LEU A 104 -2.58 -1.96 -19.03
N PRO A 105 -1.84 -2.38 -20.09
CA PRO A 105 -0.56 -1.77 -20.42
C PRO A 105 -0.71 -0.35 -20.96
N HIS A 106 0.41 0.39 -20.99
CA HIS A 106 0.50 1.75 -21.54
C HIS A 106 0.48 1.74 -23.08
N THR A 107 -0.67 1.47 -23.66
CA THR A 107 -0.83 1.36 -25.11
C THR A 107 -1.24 2.68 -25.74
N GLU A 108 -0.31 3.43 -26.29
CA GLU A 108 -0.64 4.64 -27.05
C GLU A 108 -1.01 4.37 -28.52
N LYS A 109 -0.53 3.25 -29.06
CA LYS A 109 -0.69 2.89 -30.47
C LYS A 109 -1.76 1.84 -30.72
N PHE A 110 -2.32 1.29 -29.68
CA PHE A 110 -3.26 0.19 -29.74
C PHE A 110 -4.58 0.62 -29.09
N ASP A 111 -5.66 0.47 -29.84
CA ASP A 111 -7.03 0.71 -29.36
C ASP A 111 -7.60 -0.61 -28.83
N PRO A 112 -7.49 -0.90 -27.52
CA PRO A 112 -7.94 -2.18 -26.98
C PRO A 112 -9.47 -2.32 -26.98
N GLY A 113 -10.18 -1.21 -26.82
CA GLY A 113 -11.63 -1.23 -26.58
C GLY A 113 -12.02 -1.84 -25.25
N TRP A 114 -13.28 -1.68 -24.87
CA TRP A 114 -13.81 -2.14 -23.58
C TRP A 114 -13.73 -3.65 -23.35
N ASP A 115 -13.81 -4.46 -24.40
CA ASP A 115 -13.79 -5.92 -24.22
C ASP A 115 -12.40 -6.41 -23.76
N ILE A 116 -11.32 -5.88 -24.32
CA ILE A 116 -9.95 -6.19 -23.89
C ILE A 116 -9.69 -5.60 -22.49
N THR A 117 -10.20 -4.39 -22.22
CA THR A 117 -10.12 -3.79 -20.88
C THR A 117 -10.72 -4.72 -19.81
N PHE A 118 -11.94 -5.17 -20.01
CA PHE A 118 -12.60 -6.08 -19.07
C PHE A 118 -11.95 -7.46 -19.01
N GLU A 119 -11.35 -7.95 -20.11
CA GLU A 119 -10.61 -9.20 -20.11
C GLU A 119 -9.35 -9.14 -19.26
N ALA A 120 -8.55 -8.07 -19.35
CA ALA A 120 -7.37 -7.88 -18.50
C ALA A 120 -7.74 -7.83 -17.02
N ILE A 121 -8.77 -7.05 -16.66
CA ILE A 121 -9.31 -6.98 -15.30
C ILE A 121 -9.79 -8.37 -14.84
N ARG A 122 -10.52 -9.09 -15.67
CA ARG A 122 -11.00 -10.44 -15.36
C ARG A 122 -9.84 -11.41 -15.09
N ASN A 123 -8.79 -11.37 -15.87
CA ASN A 123 -7.64 -12.27 -15.73
C ASN A 123 -6.94 -12.04 -14.39
N THR A 124 -6.73 -10.77 -14.00
CA THR A 124 -6.17 -10.42 -12.69
C THR A 124 -7.13 -10.82 -11.54
N THR A 125 -8.45 -10.60 -11.72
CA THR A 125 -9.48 -11.05 -10.75
C THR A 125 -9.40 -12.54 -10.50
N LEU A 126 -9.38 -13.35 -11.57
CA LEU A 126 -9.33 -14.81 -11.47
C LEU A 126 -8.02 -15.30 -10.83
N LEU A 127 -6.90 -14.69 -11.19
CA LEU A 127 -5.59 -15.06 -10.64
C LEU A 127 -5.51 -14.79 -9.13
N LEU A 128 -5.92 -13.60 -8.68
CA LEU A 128 -5.97 -13.25 -7.27
C LEU A 128 -6.93 -14.16 -6.51
N SER A 129 -8.17 -14.35 -6.99
CA SER A 129 -9.18 -15.16 -6.32
C SER A 129 -8.80 -16.65 -6.25
N SER A 130 -8.15 -17.20 -7.29
CA SER A 130 -7.71 -18.59 -7.27
C SER A 130 -6.50 -18.81 -6.36
N THR A 131 -5.60 -17.84 -6.27
CA THR A 131 -4.40 -17.93 -5.40
C THR A 131 -4.76 -17.70 -3.93
N PHE A 132 -5.72 -16.83 -3.65
CA PHE A 132 -6.17 -16.50 -2.30
C PHE A 132 -7.66 -16.85 -2.10
N PRO A 133 -8.02 -18.12 -2.16
CA PRO A 133 -9.42 -18.53 -1.97
C PRO A 133 -9.90 -18.12 -0.57
N ASN A 134 -11.14 -17.60 -0.51
CA ASN A 134 -11.79 -17.11 0.72
C ASN A 134 -11.13 -15.87 1.36
N VAL A 135 -10.17 -15.22 0.72
CA VAL A 135 -9.65 -13.91 1.15
C VAL A 135 -10.49 -12.82 0.49
N LEU A 136 -10.90 -11.84 1.25
CA LEU A 136 -11.60 -10.66 0.75
C LEU A 136 -10.65 -9.83 -0.12
N ILE A 137 -11.04 -9.55 -1.37
CA ILE A 137 -10.27 -8.72 -2.31
C ILE A 137 -11.10 -7.47 -2.60
N LEU A 138 -10.51 -6.30 -2.41
CA LEU A 138 -11.16 -5.00 -2.53
C LEU A 138 -10.50 -4.18 -3.65
N PRO A 139 -11.08 -4.18 -4.86
CA PRO A 139 -10.53 -3.47 -6.01
C PRO A 139 -10.96 -1.99 -6.04
N SER A 140 -10.15 -1.14 -6.70
CA SER A 140 -10.53 0.17 -7.20
C SER A 140 -10.15 0.33 -8.67
N ILE A 141 -10.83 1.21 -9.39
CA ILE A 141 -10.61 1.42 -10.82
C ILE A 141 -9.40 2.32 -11.02
N GLY A 142 -8.44 1.90 -11.87
CA GLY A 142 -7.32 2.70 -12.32
C GLY A 142 -7.61 3.50 -13.59
N ASN A 143 -6.73 4.42 -13.94
CA ASN A 143 -6.92 5.26 -15.13
C ASN A 143 -6.68 4.51 -16.44
N HIS A 144 -5.86 3.46 -16.43
CA HIS A 144 -5.71 2.55 -17.56
C HIS A 144 -6.78 1.44 -17.60
N ASP A 145 -7.59 1.30 -16.55
CA ASP A 145 -8.75 0.41 -16.55
C ASP A 145 -9.95 1.01 -17.32
N SER A 146 -9.77 2.14 -17.99
CA SER A 146 -10.76 2.82 -18.81
C SER A 146 -10.38 2.83 -20.29
N PHE A 147 -11.39 3.00 -21.15
CA PHE A 147 -11.19 3.17 -22.58
C PHE A 147 -11.97 4.41 -23.11
N PRO A 148 -11.26 5.39 -23.72
CA PRO A 148 -9.81 5.52 -23.74
C PRO A 148 -9.21 5.70 -22.34
N PRO A 149 -7.89 5.44 -22.12
CA PRO A 149 -7.24 5.64 -20.85
C PRO A 149 -7.49 7.05 -20.28
N ASN A 150 -7.56 7.16 -18.97
CA ASN A 150 -7.82 8.40 -18.21
C ASN A 150 -9.27 8.92 -18.28
N ILE A 151 -10.14 8.35 -19.08
CA ILE A 151 -11.46 8.91 -19.39
C ILE A 151 -12.58 8.00 -18.88
N LEU A 152 -13.31 8.44 -17.88
CA LEU A 152 -14.53 7.79 -17.39
C LEU A 152 -15.68 8.81 -17.26
N PRO A 153 -16.84 8.50 -17.83
CA PRO A 153 -18.01 9.34 -17.71
C PRO A 153 -18.70 9.19 -16.33
N ALA A 154 -19.46 10.23 -15.93
CA ALA A 154 -20.21 10.28 -14.67
C ALA A 154 -21.70 10.49 -14.89
N ASP A 155 -22.22 10.21 -16.07
CA ASP A 155 -23.62 10.36 -16.42
C ASP A 155 -24.37 9.02 -16.45
N ASN A 156 -25.67 9.05 -16.75
CA ASN A 156 -26.50 7.85 -16.78
C ASN A 156 -26.11 6.87 -17.90
N THR A 157 -25.34 7.30 -18.90
CA THR A 157 -24.85 6.41 -19.98
C THR A 157 -23.69 5.55 -19.51
N SER A 158 -22.98 5.96 -18.45
CA SER A 158 -21.85 5.25 -17.86
C SER A 158 -22.25 3.97 -17.12
N ASN A 159 -23.50 3.79 -16.76
CA ASN A 159 -23.98 2.62 -16.01
C ASN A 159 -23.59 1.29 -16.68
N ASN A 160 -23.60 1.21 -18.02
CA ASN A 160 -23.22 0.01 -18.76
C ASN A 160 -21.70 -0.27 -18.65
N ILE A 161 -20.89 0.78 -18.57
CA ILE A 161 -19.43 0.66 -18.38
C ILE A 161 -19.17 0.06 -16.99
N TYR A 162 -19.75 0.64 -15.94
CA TYR A 162 -19.55 0.14 -14.56
C TYR A 162 -20.15 -1.27 -14.36
N LYS A 163 -21.26 -1.62 -15.04
CA LYS A 163 -21.75 -3.01 -15.11
C LYS A 163 -20.74 -3.94 -15.77
N GLY A 164 -19.99 -3.46 -16.78
CA GLY A 164 -18.94 -4.22 -17.44
C GLY A 164 -17.85 -4.70 -16.47
N TYR A 165 -17.42 -3.87 -15.52
CA TYR A 165 -16.47 -4.30 -14.46
C TYR A 165 -17.07 -5.41 -13.59
N LEU A 166 -18.34 -5.31 -13.19
CA LEU A 166 -19.01 -6.33 -12.40
C LEU A 166 -19.17 -7.65 -13.18
N GLU A 167 -19.66 -7.60 -14.41
CA GLU A 167 -20.06 -8.78 -15.17
C GLU A 167 -18.89 -9.38 -15.96
N LYS A 168 -18.24 -8.57 -16.82
CA LYS A 168 -17.14 -9.01 -17.70
C LYS A 168 -15.82 -9.06 -16.94
N GLY A 169 -15.52 -8.06 -16.12
CA GLY A 169 -14.35 -8.01 -15.23
C GLY A 169 -14.43 -8.95 -14.02
N ARG A 170 -15.59 -9.56 -13.78
CA ARG A 170 -15.85 -10.50 -12.67
C ARG A 170 -15.82 -9.87 -11.27
N TRP A 171 -15.89 -8.54 -11.15
CA TRP A 171 -15.89 -7.90 -9.83
C TRP A 171 -17.16 -8.15 -9.02
N LYS A 172 -18.24 -8.66 -9.64
CA LYS A 172 -19.42 -9.17 -8.92
C LYS A 172 -19.07 -10.31 -7.94
N ASP A 173 -17.96 -11.00 -8.16
CA ASP A 173 -17.48 -12.07 -7.28
C ASP A 173 -16.69 -11.51 -6.09
N LEU A 174 -16.32 -10.22 -6.11
CA LEU A 174 -15.53 -9.51 -5.10
C LEU A 174 -16.35 -8.48 -4.31
N ILE A 175 -17.28 -7.80 -4.99
CA ILE A 175 -18.10 -6.71 -4.44
C ILE A 175 -19.49 -7.26 -4.11
N ASN A 176 -19.97 -7.03 -2.89
CA ASN A 176 -21.27 -7.54 -2.45
C ASN A 176 -22.43 -6.93 -3.25
N GLU A 177 -23.50 -7.68 -3.46
CA GLU A 177 -24.67 -7.22 -4.21
C GLU A 177 -25.29 -5.94 -3.63
N SER A 178 -25.26 -5.77 -2.32
CA SER A 178 -25.74 -4.55 -1.64
C SER A 178 -24.96 -3.28 -2.02
N GLU A 179 -23.74 -3.43 -2.55
CA GLU A 179 -22.83 -2.35 -2.91
C GLU A 179 -22.89 -2.01 -4.42
N TRP A 180 -23.52 -2.89 -5.23
CA TRP A 180 -23.57 -2.71 -6.70
C TRP A 180 -24.30 -1.44 -7.13
N SER A 181 -25.27 -0.96 -6.36
CA SER A 181 -26.02 0.25 -6.71
C SER A 181 -25.13 1.49 -6.78
N THR A 182 -24.18 1.65 -5.87
CA THR A 182 -23.21 2.74 -5.88
C THR A 182 -22.12 2.49 -6.90
N PHE A 183 -21.66 1.23 -7.04
CA PHE A 183 -20.67 0.86 -8.03
C PHE A 183 -21.16 1.14 -9.46
N VAL A 184 -22.36 0.71 -9.81
CA VAL A 184 -22.95 0.95 -11.14
C VAL A 184 -23.16 2.44 -11.41
N LYS A 185 -23.39 3.26 -10.39
CA LYS A 185 -23.56 4.71 -10.53
C LYS A 185 -22.28 5.45 -10.89
N GLY A 186 -21.13 5.03 -10.37
CA GLY A 186 -19.88 5.77 -10.54
C GLY A 186 -18.59 4.99 -10.24
N GLY A 187 -18.63 3.67 -10.11
CA GLY A 187 -17.43 2.86 -9.88
C GLY A 187 -16.87 2.95 -8.46
N TYR A 188 -17.69 3.35 -7.47
CA TYR A 188 -17.31 3.49 -6.08
C TYR A 188 -18.23 2.68 -5.16
N TYR A 189 -17.70 2.24 -4.01
CA TYR A 189 -18.44 1.45 -3.03
C TYR A 189 -17.80 1.53 -1.63
N SER A 190 -18.48 0.99 -0.62
CA SER A 190 -17.89 0.83 0.71
C SER A 190 -18.21 -0.53 1.28
N HIS A 191 -17.21 -1.18 1.84
CA HIS A 191 -17.30 -2.52 2.42
C HIS A 191 -17.01 -2.50 3.92
N LEU A 192 -17.87 -3.12 4.73
CA LEU A 192 -17.61 -3.34 6.15
C LEU A 192 -16.78 -4.63 6.30
N VAL A 193 -15.46 -4.49 6.46
CA VAL A 193 -14.54 -5.62 6.57
C VAL A 193 -14.82 -6.43 7.85
N LYS A 194 -15.04 -5.70 8.94
CA LYS A 194 -15.43 -6.25 10.25
C LYS A 194 -16.09 -5.15 11.08
N PRO A 195 -16.76 -5.46 12.18
CA PRO A 195 -17.28 -4.44 13.09
C PRO A 195 -16.16 -3.45 13.48
N GLY A 196 -16.39 -2.16 13.25
CA GLY A 196 -15.47 -1.07 13.56
C GLY A 196 -14.44 -0.75 12.47
N LEU A 197 -14.38 -1.48 11.35
CA LEU A 197 -13.51 -1.17 10.21
C LEU A 197 -14.26 -1.24 8.88
N ARG A 198 -14.35 -0.13 8.19
CA ARG A 198 -14.89 0.03 6.84
C ARG A 198 -13.80 0.41 5.85
N ILE A 199 -13.85 -0.14 4.65
CA ILE A 199 -13.04 0.31 3.52
C ILE A 199 -13.96 1.01 2.52
N ILE A 200 -13.57 2.22 2.08
CA ILE A 200 -14.24 3.01 1.05
C ILE A 200 -13.36 2.98 -0.19
N SER A 201 -13.84 2.37 -1.26
CA SER A 201 -13.21 2.39 -2.58
C SER A 201 -13.78 3.54 -3.40
N LEU A 202 -12.91 4.49 -3.77
CA LEU A 202 -13.24 5.65 -4.56
C LEU A 202 -12.85 5.45 -6.03
N ASN A 203 -13.69 5.92 -6.94
CA ASN A 203 -13.30 6.11 -8.33
C ASN A 203 -12.66 7.49 -8.49
N THR A 204 -11.37 7.57 -8.25
CA THR A 204 -10.61 8.82 -8.33
C THR A 204 -10.41 9.31 -9.77
N ILE A 205 -10.69 8.46 -10.78
CA ILE A 205 -10.63 8.85 -12.19
C ILE A 205 -11.69 9.91 -12.51
N LEU A 206 -12.80 9.93 -11.78
CA LEU A 206 -13.82 10.97 -11.91
C LEU A 206 -13.31 12.37 -11.49
N TRP A 207 -12.21 12.44 -10.77
CA TRP A 207 -11.60 13.69 -10.31
C TRP A 207 -10.28 14.00 -10.99
N TYR A 208 -9.72 13.01 -11.70
CA TYR A 208 -8.40 13.04 -12.32
C TYR A 208 -8.28 14.13 -13.38
N GLU A 209 -7.21 14.91 -13.34
CA GLU A 209 -7.01 16.10 -14.18
C GLU A 209 -7.18 15.84 -15.68
N PRO A 210 -6.66 14.74 -16.27
CA PRO A 210 -6.87 14.43 -17.68
C PRO A 210 -8.32 14.03 -18.04
N ASN A 211 -9.19 13.73 -17.06
CA ASN A 211 -10.58 13.36 -17.36
C ASN A 211 -11.45 14.57 -17.67
N ASN A 212 -11.38 15.05 -18.90
CA ASN A 212 -12.13 16.23 -19.34
C ASN A 212 -13.66 16.08 -19.31
N LEU A 213 -14.20 14.85 -19.26
CA LEU A 213 -15.64 14.61 -19.18
C LEU A 213 -16.24 15.07 -17.86
N THR A 214 -15.47 15.08 -16.79
CA THR A 214 -15.93 15.40 -15.43
C THR A 214 -15.45 16.74 -14.91
N ALA A 215 -14.51 17.40 -15.62
CA ALA A 215 -13.87 18.66 -15.20
C ALA A 215 -14.82 19.77 -14.77
N LYS A 216 -16.01 19.84 -15.38
CA LYS A 216 -17.04 20.88 -15.11
C LYS A 216 -18.19 20.40 -14.23
N ILE A 217 -18.15 19.16 -13.76
CA ILE A 217 -19.17 18.57 -12.89
C ILE A 217 -18.70 18.72 -11.45
N SER A 218 -19.42 19.48 -10.63
CA SER A 218 -19.01 19.78 -9.26
C SER A 218 -18.93 18.55 -8.35
N ASP A 219 -19.80 17.57 -8.56
CA ASP A 219 -19.82 16.28 -7.84
C ASP A 219 -20.10 15.15 -8.84
N PRO A 220 -19.07 14.65 -9.55
CA PRO A 220 -19.25 13.59 -10.53
C PRO A 220 -19.83 12.33 -9.90
N ALA A 221 -20.91 11.82 -10.49
CA ALA A 221 -21.70 10.67 -9.99
C ALA A 221 -22.20 10.83 -8.53
N ASN A 222 -22.24 12.03 -7.97
CA ASN A 222 -22.53 12.34 -6.55
C ASN A 222 -21.61 11.62 -5.57
N GLN A 223 -20.35 11.41 -5.93
CA GLN A 223 -19.40 10.66 -5.12
C GLN A 223 -18.97 11.41 -3.86
N PHE A 224 -18.85 12.77 -3.90
CA PHE A 224 -18.54 13.58 -2.72
C PHE A 224 -19.67 13.54 -1.69
N GLN A 225 -20.91 13.74 -2.13
CA GLN A 225 -22.08 13.69 -1.24
C GLN A 225 -22.21 12.31 -0.58
N TRP A 226 -21.98 11.25 -1.36
CA TRP A 226 -22.03 9.87 -0.85
C TRP A 226 -20.88 9.61 0.16
N LEU A 227 -19.65 10.01 -0.17
CA LEU A 227 -18.48 9.85 0.70
C LEU A 227 -18.71 10.54 2.05
N GLU A 228 -19.15 11.81 2.02
CA GLU A 228 -19.44 12.55 3.24
C GLU A 228 -20.55 11.89 4.07
N GLY A 229 -21.57 11.35 3.41
CA GLY A 229 -22.64 10.60 4.07
C GLY A 229 -22.14 9.37 4.81
N ILE A 230 -21.25 8.57 4.19
CA ILE A 230 -20.62 7.41 4.83
C ILE A 230 -19.75 7.84 6.00
N LEU A 231 -18.84 8.80 5.81
CA LEU A 231 -17.93 9.28 6.86
C LEU A 231 -18.70 9.87 8.07
N LYS A 232 -19.77 10.58 7.81
CA LYS A 232 -20.66 11.10 8.87
C LYS A 232 -21.32 9.98 9.68
N ASN A 233 -21.73 8.91 9.02
CA ASN A 233 -22.29 7.75 9.70
C ASN A 233 -21.21 7.01 10.51
N SER A 234 -20.04 6.73 9.93
CA SER A 234 -18.91 6.10 10.60
C SER A 234 -18.48 6.90 11.84
N SER A 235 -18.47 8.25 11.75
CA SER A 235 -18.16 9.13 12.87
C SER A 235 -19.14 8.97 14.03
N LYS A 236 -20.45 8.81 13.76
CA LYS A 236 -21.48 8.65 14.80
C LYS A 236 -21.33 7.35 15.59
N ILE A 237 -20.85 6.30 14.95
CA ILE A 237 -20.71 4.96 15.56
C ILE A 237 -19.26 4.60 15.91
N SER A 238 -18.35 5.60 15.80
CA SER A 238 -16.90 5.41 16.06
C SER A 238 -16.23 4.33 15.19
N GLU A 239 -16.78 4.08 13.99
CA GLU A 239 -16.21 3.18 12.99
C GLU A 239 -14.97 3.82 12.36
N LYS A 240 -13.88 3.09 12.23
CA LYS A 240 -12.68 3.52 11.53
C LYS A 240 -12.78 3.22 10.04
N VAL A 241 -12.12 4.07 9.23
CA VAL A 241 -12.23 4.02 7.78
C VAL A 241 -10.86 4.00 7.15
N TYR A 242 -10.64 3.05 6.21
CA TYR A 242 -9.61 3.18 5.19
C TYR A 242 -10.26 3.66 3.90
N ILE A 243 -9.60 4.60 3.22
CA ILE A 243 -9.95 5.03 1.87
C ILE A 243 -8.94 4.40 0.92
N ILE A 244 -9.45 3.76 -0.13
CA ILE A 244 -8.64 3.28 -1.24
C ILE A 244 -9.09 3.94 -2.53
N GLY A 245 -8.17 4.12 -3.44
CA GLY A 245 -8.40 4.63 -4.78
C GLY A 245 -7.16 4.41 -5.62
N HIS A 246 -7.18 4.81 -6.87
CA HIS A 246 -6.02 4.67 -7.74
C HIS A 246 -5.15 5.94 -7.73
N VAL A 247 -5.67 7.03 -8.29
CA VAL A 247 -4.97 8.31 -8.34
C VAL A 247 -5.01 8.97 -6.96
N PRO A 248 -3.85 9.33 -6.36
CA PRO A 248 -3.81 10.01 -5.07
C PRO A 248 -4.23 11.49 -5.21
N PRO A 249 -4.73 12.14 -4.16
CA PRO A 249 -4.92 13.58 -4.14
C PRO A 249 -3.58 14.32 -4.02
N GLY A 250 -3.54 15.59 -4.38
CA GLY A 250 -2.36 16.46 -4.16
C GLY A 250 -1.53 16.68 -5.41
N PHE A 251 -0.22 16.75 -5.22
CA PHE A 251 0.75 17.02 -6.28
C PHE A 251 1.67 15.82 -6.43
N TYR A 252 2.13 15.57 -7.65
CA TYR A 252 2.99 14.44 -7.91
C TYR A 252 4.33 14.85 -8.49
N ASN A 253 5.37 14.10 -8.09
CA ASN A 253 6.68 14.09 -8.73
C ASN A 253 7.11 12.63 -8.88
N ARG A 254 7.35 12.21 -10.12
CA ARG A 254 7.80 10.83 -10.43
C ARG A 254 9.31 10.62 -10.20
N GLY A 255 9.95 11.52 -9.43
CA GLY A 255 11.35 11.35 -9.03
C GLY A 255 12.38 11.76 -10.07
N PHE A 256 11.99 12.35 -11.20
CA PHE A 256 12.96 12.76 -12.22
C PHE A 256 13.36 14.23 -12.07
N PRO A 257 14.68 14.55 -12.09
CA PRO A 257 15.16 15.93 -12.02
C PRO A 257 14.55 16.82 -13.10
N GLY A 258 14.10 18.02 -12.73
CA GLY A 258 13.53 19.01 -13.66
C GLY A 258 12.08 18.76 -14.09
N GLN A 259 11.43 17.70 -13.61
CA GLN A 259 10.02 17.47 -13.87
C GLN A 259 9.15 18.49 -13.12
N LYS A 260 8.19 19.11 -13.83
CA LYS A 260 7.20 19.97 -13.21
C LYS A 260 6.15 19.12 -12.47
N CYS A 261 5.94 19.44 -11.21
CA CYS A 261 4.83 18.87 -10.44
C CYS A 261 3.52 19.52 -10.86
N GLY A 262 2.46 18.72 -10.91
CA GLY A 262 1.10 19.19 -11.22
C GLY A 262 0.09 18.57 -10.29
N PRO A 263 -1.12 19.14 -10.19
CA PRO A 263 -2.20 18.53 -9.42
C PRO A 263 -2.65 17.23 -10.09
N THR A 264 -2.95 16.24 -9.26
CA THR A 264 -3.48 14.96 -9.76
C THR A 264 -4.96 15.06 -10.09
N PHE A 265 -5.72 15.87 -9.32
CA PHE A 265 -7.14 16.11 -9.56
C PHE A 265 -7.37 17.50 -10.16
N HIS A 266 -8.48 17.69 -10.86
CA HIS A 266 -8.99 19.02 -11.12
C HIS A 266 -9.06 19.82 -9.81
N LEU A 267 -8.53 21.03 -9.79
CA LEU A 267 -8.39 21.81 -8.54
C LEU A 267 -9.69 21.92 -7.71
N PRO A 268 -10.89 22.15 -8.29
CA PRO A 268 -12.14 22.18 -7.50
C PRO A 268 -12.46 20.83 -6.84
N HIS A 269 -12.13 19.72 -7.49
CA HIS A 269 -12.30 18.37 -6.92
C HIS A 269 -11.30 18.11 -5.80
N LEU A 270 -10.03 18.49 -5.99
CA LEU A 270 -8.99 18.41 -4.97
C LEU A 270 -9.40 19.17 -3.71
N GLU A 271 -9.83 20.41 -3.84
CA GLU A 271 -10.33 21.21 -2.72
C GLU A 271 -11.50 20.56 -1.98
N SER A 272 -12.48 20.07 -2.72
CA SER A 272 -13.66 19.41 -2.15
C SER A 272 -13.27 18.15 -1.38
N TYR A 273 -12.37 17.33 -1.96
CA TYR A 273 -11.88 16.12 -1.33
C TYR A 273 -11.09 16.41 -0.04
N LEU A 274 -10.13 17.34 -0.10
CA LEU A 274 -9.31 17.72 1.06
C LEU A 274 -10.16 18.29 2.20
N LYS A 275 -11.19 19.09 1.91
CA LYS A 275 -12.14 19.57 2.93
C LYS A 275 -12.85 18.41 3.64
N ILE A 276 -13.30 17.41 2.89
CA ILE A 276 -13.92 16.21 3.47
C ILE A 276 -12.91 15.46 4.34
N LEU A 277 -11.70 15.21 3.85
CA LEU A 277 -10.65 14.52 4.61
C LEU A 277 -10.36 15.19 5.94
N LEU A 278 -10.20 16.50 5.94
CA LEU A 278 -9.91 17.27 7.16
C LEU A 278 -11.08 17.26 8.15
N ASN A 279 -12.33 17.33 7.66
CA ASN A 279 -13.52 17.30 8.50
C ASN A 279 -13.72 15.96 9.20
N TYR A 280 -13.25 14.86 8.60
CA TYR A 280 -13.43 13.50 9.10
C TYR A 280 -12.11 12.81 9.46
N SER A 281 -11.04 13.58 9.69
CA SER A 281 -9.69 13.04 10.00
C SER A 281 -9.67 12.11 11.21
N GLN A 282 -10.58 12.25 12.17
CA GLN A 282 -10.67 11.39 13.36
C GLN A 282 -11.19 9.97 13.07
N VAL A 283 -11.86 9.75 11.95
CA VAL A 283 -12.35 8.42 11.55
C VAL A 283 -11.55 7.80 10.41
N ILE A 284 -10.90 8.64 9.57
CA ILE A 284 -10.04 8.18 8.47
C ILE A 284 -8.67 7.86 9.06
N VAL A 285 -8.33 6.58 9.16
CA VAL A 285 -7.08 6.10 9.77
C VAL A 285 -6.09 5.53 8.76
N GLY A 286 -6.44 5.53 7.48
CA GLY A 286 -5.56 5.14 6.38
C GLY A 286 -6.10 5.58 5.02
N GLN A 287 -5.22 5.96 4.12
CA GLN A 287 -5.51 6.21 2.71
C GLN A 287 -4.43 5.56 1.85
N LEU A 288 -4.83 4.77 0.86
CA LEU A 288 -3.96 3.89 0.10
C LEU A 288 -4.22 4.06 -1.41
N TYR A 289 -3.17 4.40 -2.15
CA TYR A 289 -3.25 4.71 -3.59
C TYR A 289 -2.10 4.05 -4.37
N GLY A 290 -2.23 4.06 -5.72
CA GLY A 290 -1.21 3.64 -6.69
C GLY A 290 -0.80 4.78 -7.63
N HIS A 291 -0.84 4.52 -8.95
CA HIS A 291 -0.73 5.47 -10.06
C HIS A 291 0.68 6.06 -10.31
N LEU A 292 1.39 6.43 -9.27
CA LEU A 292 2.70 7.08 -9.46
C LEU A 292 3.84 6.09 -9.72
N HIS A 293 3.58 4.80 -9.51
CA HIS A 293 4.53 3.69 -9.61
C HIS A 293 5.67 3.72 -8.58
N VAL A 294 5.72 4.70 -7.70
CA VAL A 294 6.78 4.89 -6.71
C VAL A 294 6.30 4.66 -5.29
N ASP A 295 7.20 4.24 -4.42
CA ASP A 295 6.95 4.08 -2.98
C ASP A 295 7.02 5.44 -2.29
N MET A 296 5.86 6.05 -2.04
CA MET A 296 5.77 7.42 -1.54
C MET A 296 4.70 7.55 -0.46
N PHE A 297 4.74 8.63 0.30
CA PHE A 297 3.67 9.06 1.19
C PHE A 297 3.40 10.55 1.02
N GLN A 298 2.22 11.00 1.43
CA GLN A 298 1.84 12.41 1.46
C GLN A 298 1.21 12.78 2.81
N VAL A 299 1.35 14.05 3.20
CA VAL A 299 0.75 14.63 4.39
C VAL A 299 0.00 15.91 4.02
N TYR A 300 -1.22 16.11 4.54
CA TYR A 300 -2.12 17.19 4.12
C TYR A 300 -2.41 18.18 5.22
N GLN A 301 -2.20 19.46 4.94
CA GLN A 301 -2.51 20.58 5.85
C GLN A 301 -3.60 21.52 5.32
N TYR A 302 -3.78 21.59 4.02
CA TYR A 302 -4.76 22.40 3.29
C TYR A 302 -5.12 23.73 3.97
N ASN A 303 -4.33 24.78 3.75
CA ASN A 303 -4.53 26.14 4.26
C ASN A 303 -4.71 26.29 5.80
N THR A 304 -4.45 25.25 6.58
CA THR A 304 -4.62 25.28 8.04
C THR A 304 -3.31 25.44 8.80
N GLY A 305 -2.18 25.19 8.13
CA GLY A 305 -0.86 25.12 8.78
C GLY A 305 -0.68 23.94 9.72
N VAL A 306 -1.70 23.05 9.85
CA VAL A 306 -1.67 21.86 10.70
C VAL A 306 -1.96 20.63 9.85
N PHE A 307 -1.06 19.66 9.87
CA PHE A 307 -1.27 18.38 9.19
C PHE A 307 -2.36 17.56 9.91
N LYS A 308 -3.37 17.12 9.18
CA LYS A 308 -4.51 16.36 9.71
C LYS A 308 -4.88 15.13 8.88
N GLY A 309 -4.15 14.84 7.85
CA GLY A 309 -4.37 13.70 6.99
C GLY A 309 -3.11 13.29 6.27
N SER A 310 -3.08 12.04 5.84
CA SER A 310 -1.95 11.46 5.11
C SER A 310 -2.40 10.35 4.18
N SER A 311 -1.56 10.01 3.21
CA SER A 311 -1.74 8.85 2.35
C SER A 311 -0.44 8.10 2.12
N LEU A 312 -0.57 6.80 1.83
CA LEU A 312 0.49 5.92 1.39
C LEU A 312 0.27 5.56 -0.08
N LEU A 313 1.28 5.75 -0.89
CA LEU A 313 1.29 5.42 -2.30
C LEU A 313 2.17 4.19 -2.50
N ALA A 314 1.61 3.14 -3.08
CA ALA A 314 2.37 1.92 -3.31
C ALA A 314 3.13 1.98 -4.63
N SER A 315 4.33 1.44 -4.62
CA SER A 315 5.11 1.18 -5.83
C SER A 315 4.43 0.11 -6.70
N SER A 316 4.62 0.20 -8.01
CA SER A 316 3.98 -0.65 -9.01
C SER A 316 4.51 -2.08 -9.07
N VAL A 317 3.69 -2.99 -9.61
CA VAL A 317 4.17 -4.29 -10.10
C VAL A 317 4.86 -4.13 -11.46
N THR A 318 4.34 -3.28 -12.35
CA THR A 318 5.02 -3.00 -13.61
C THR A 318 6.36 -2.31 -13.40
N PRO A 319 7.43 -2.78 -14.08
CA PRO A 319 8.72 -2.09 -14.05
C PRO A 319 8.76 -0.89 -15.00
N TRP A 320 7.73 -0.73 -15.86
CA TRP A 320 7.73 0.28 -16.90
C TRP A 320 7.90 1.70 -16.35
N HIS A 321 8.74 2.45 -17.02
CA HIS A 321 8.85 3.88 -16.82
C HIS A 321 8.82 4.65 -18.15
N SER A 322 8.31 5.88 -18.12
CA SER A 322 8.33 6.76 -19.30
C SER A 322 9.70 7.37 -19.49
N ASN A 323 10.21 7.32 -20.73
CA ASN A 323 11.41 8.03 -21.17
C ASN A 323 11.09 9.17 -22.14
N LYS A 324 9.82 9.55 -22.29
CA LYS A 324 9.39 10.64 -23.16
C LYS A 324 9.81 11.99 -22.60
N GLN A 325 10.25 12.91 -23.47
CA GLN A 325 10.81 14.20 -23.10
C GLN A 325 9.93 15.01 -22.13
N ASP A 326 8.59 14.90 -22.25
CA ASP A 326 7.64 15.65 -21.43
C ASP A 326 7.11 14.86 -20.22
N ASN A 327 7.43 13.58 -20.09
CA ASN A 327 6.92 12.71 -19.04
C ASN A 327 7.92 11.63 -18.62
N VAL A 328 9.16 12.06 -18.33
CA VAL A 328 10.19 11.13 -17.86
C VAL A 328 9.91 10.70 -16.42
N SER A 329 10.08 9.42 -16.13
CA SER A 329 9.99 8.88 -14.77
C SER A 329 11.18 7.95 -14.48
N ILE A 330 11.45 7.70 -13.20
CA ILE A 330 12.51 6.76 -12.81
C ILE A 330 12.04 5.32 -13.04
N PRO A 331 12.94 4.41 -13.44
CA PRO A 331 12.65 2.99 -13.46
C PRO A 331 12.40 2.47 -12.02
N VAL A 332 11.50 1.52 -11.88
CA VAL A 332 11.10 0.98 -10.57
C VAL A 332 11.15 -0.55 -10.63
N ASN A 333 11.76 -1.17 -9.63
CA ASN A 333 11.67 -2.62 -9.52
C ASN A 333 10.24 -3.08 -9.15
N PRO A 334 9.74 -4.18 -9.73
CA PRO A 334 8.43 -4.74 -9.40
C PRO A 334 8.25 -4.92 -7.90
N SER A 335 7.14 -4.44 -7.35
CA SER A 335 6.96 -4.35 -5.90
C SER A 335 5.56 -4.67 -5.43
N VAL A 336 5.44 -5.15 -4.20
CA VAL A 336 4.18 -5.31 -3.45
C VAL A 336 4.40 -4.98 -1.98
N ARG A 337 3.34 -4.64 -1.27
CA ARG A 337 3.41 -4.18 0.10
C ARG A 337 2.53 -5.01 1.03
N LEU A 338 3.11 -5.55 2.12
CA LEU A 338 2.37 -6.17 3.21
C LEU A 338 2.20 -5.15 4.34
N ILE A 339 0.96 -4.82 4.65
CA ILE A 339 0.63 -3.82 5.67
C ILE A 339 0.18 -4.53 6.94
N HIS A 340 0.72 -4.11 8.08
CA HIS A 340 0.36 -4.56 9.42
C HIS A 340 -0.58 -3.53 10.04
N TYR A 341 -1.67 -4.00 10.63
CA TYR A 341 -2.63 -3.12 11.29
C TYR A 341 -3.13 -3.71 12.61
N SER A 342 -3.54 -2.86 13.51
CA SER A 342 -4.20 -3.31 14.74
C SER A 342 -5.63 -3.76 14.44
N ARG A 343 -5.97 -5.00 14.79
CA ARG A 343 -7.34 -5.50 14.65
C ARG A 343 -8.32 -4.84 15.61
N THR A 344 -7.82 -4.27 16.71
CA THR A 344 -8.66 -3.65 17.75
C THR A 344 -9.13 -2.25 17.36
N ASP A 345 -8.23 -1.38 16.86
CA ASP A 345 -8.52 0.03 16.57
C ASP A 345 -8.28 0.44 15.12
N ALA A 346 -7.94 -0.53 14.26
CA ALA A 346 -7.67 -0.36 12.83
C ALA A 346 -6.49 0.58 12.50
N LYS A 347 -5.61 0.86 13.47
CA LYS A 347 -4.43 1.67 13.24
C LYS A 347 -3.44 0.95 12.31
N LEU A 348 -2.91 1.65 11.30
CA LEU A 348 -1.83 1.13 10.47
C LEU A 348 -0.52 1.20 11.28
N LEU A 349 0.14 0.07 11.47
CA LEU A 349 1.30 -0.07 12.36
C LEU A 349 2.63 -0.04 11.62
N GLU A 350 2.70 -0.76 10.51
CA GLU A 350 3.91 -0.96 9.72
C GLU A 350 3.53 -1.30 8.27
N PHE A 351 4.42 -1.12 7.34
CA PHE A 351 4.41 -1.90 6.10
C PHE A 351 5.78 -2.45 5.77
N ASP A 352 5.79 -3.65 5.24
CA ASP A 352 6.94 -4.31 4.65
C ASP A 352 6.88 -4.15 3.14
N GLN A 353 7.87 -3.48 2.54
CA GLN A 353 7.99 -3.36 1.10
C GLN A 353 8.79 -4.54 0.58
N TYR A 354 8.15 -5.35 -0.26
CA TYR A 354 8.80 -6.44 -0.98
C TYR A 354 9.02 -6.04 -2.43
N TYR A 355 10.15 -6.43 -3.01
CA TYR A 355 10.50 -6.14 -4.39
C TYR A 355 11.18 -7.32 -5.08
N LEU A 356 11.12 -7.33 -6.39
CA LEU A 356 11.89 -8.24 -7.24
C LEU A 356 13.00 -7.42 -7.92
N ASN A 357 14.26 -7.70 -7.61
CA ASN A 357 15.38 -7.10 -8.35
C ASN A 357 15.36 -7.62 -9.78
N LEU A 358 14.82 -6.81 -10.70
CA LEU A 358 14.51 -7.20 -12.07
C LEU A 358 15.77 -7.63 -12.84
N THR A 359 16.85 -6.87 -12.71
CA THR A 359 18.13 -7.16 -13.36
C THR A 359 18.69 -8.49 -12.87
N LYS A 360 18.70 -8.73 -11.54
CA LYS A 360 19.16 -9.99 -10.94
C LYS A 360 18.28 -11.16 -11.37
N ALA A 361 16.96 -11.00 -11.36
CA ALA A 361 16.00 -12.03 -11.71
C ALA A 361 16.13 -12.49 -13.19
N ASN A 362 16.28 -11.52 -14.10
CA ASN A 362 16.46 -11.83 -15.53
C ASN A 362 17.84 -12.46 -15.85
N ASN A 363 18.85 -12.24 -15.01
CA ASN A 363 20.18 -12.81 -15.19
C ASN A 363 20.35 -14.20 -14.54
N MET A 364 19.31 -14.78 -13.94
CA MET A 364 19.38 -16.15 -13.40
C MET A 364 19.58 -17.15 -14.53
N SER A 365 20.59 -18.03 -14.40
CA SER A 365 20.95 -19.04 -15.41
C SER A 365 19.91 -20.15 -15.56
N GLU A 366 19.06 -20.34 -14.55
CA GLU A 366 17.99 -21.32 -14.53
C GLU A 366 16.65 -20.64 -14.23
N THR A 367 15.61 -21.03 -14.94
CA THR A 367 14.25 -20.64 -14.60
C THR A 367 13.95 -21.14 -13.18
N PRO A 368 13.54 -20.27 -12.25
CA PRO A 368 13.18 -20.70 -10.90
C PRO A 368 12.16 -21.84 -10.96
N LYS A 369 12.30 -22.81 -10.03
CA LYS A 369 11.31 -23.88 -9.93
C LYS A 369 9.93 -23.29 -9.74
N GLU A 370 8.92 -23.95 -10.30
CA GLU A 370 7.52 -23.58 -10.03
C GLU A 370 7.29 -23.36 -8.53
N ASN A 371 6.60 -22.29 -8.18
CA ASN A 371 6.33 -21.88 -6.80
C ASN A 371 7.56 -21.39 -5.97
N THR A 372 8.60 -20.87 -6.60
CA THR A 372 9.70 -20.22 -5.86
C THR A 372 9.35 -18.75 -5.60
N ASN A 373 9.47 -18.28 -4.35
CA ASN A 373 9.41 -16.87 -4.02
C ASN A 373 10.62 -16.15 -4.64
N VAL A 374 10.35 -15.14 -5.46
CA VAL A 374 11.38 -14.34 -6.13
C VAL A 374 11.45 -12.90 -5.61
N TYR A 375 10.59 -12.56 -4.66
CA TYR A 375 10.55 -11.25 -4.00
C TYR A 375 11.35 -11.30 -2.70
N GLU A 376 12.08 -10.25 -2.42
CA GLU A 376 12.83 -10.07 -1.17
C GLU A 376 12.35 -8.81 -0.42
N LEU A 377 12.51 -8.81 0.89
CA LEU A 377 12.17 -7.65 1.72
C LEU A 377 13.18 -6.54 1.45
N LEU A 378 12.69 -5.37 1.00
CA LEU A 378 13.50 -4.18 0.83
C LEU A 378 13.70 -3.47 2.17
N TYR A 379 12.62 -3.12 2.85
CA TYR A 379 12.63 -2.48 4.17
C TYR A 379 11.25 -2.56 4.83
N SER A 380 11.23 -2.30 6.14
CA SER A 380 10.01 -2.06 6.92
C SER A 380 9.97 -0.58 7.29
N PHE A 381 8.89 0.12 6.96
CA PHE A 381 8.81 1.59 7.00
C PHE A 381 8.97 2.17 8.41
N ALA A 382 8.08 1.80 9.33
CA ALA A 382 8.07 2.34 10.68
C ALA A 382 9.37 2.02 11.41
N LYS A 383 9.89 0.81 11.22
CA LYS A 383 11.18 0.37 11.75
C LYS A 383 12.35 1.17 11.20
N PHE A 384 12.38 1.41 9.88
CA PHE A 384 13.47 2.14 9.23
C PHE A 384 13.53 3.60 9.68
N TYR A 385 12.37 4.28 9.66
CA TYR A 385 12.31 5.69 10.04
C TYR A 385 12.26 5.93 11.56
N GLY A 386 12.13 4.87 12.36
CA GLY A 386 12.09 4.98 13.82
C GLY A 386 10.81 5.62 14.36
N VAL A 387 9.69 5.41 13.68
CA VAL A 387 8.37 5.90 14.09
C VAL A 387 7.52 4.76 14.67
N PRO A 388 6.53 5.04 15.55
CA PRO A 388 5.78 3.98 16.22
C PRO A 388 4.73 3.29 15.32
N ASP A 389 4.30 3.95 14.25
CA ASP A 389 3.21 3.53 13.37
C ASP A 389 3.15 4.37 12.08
N LEU A 390 2.09 4.21 11.28
CA LEU A 390 1.87 4.93 10.03
C LEU A 390 0.80 6.04 10.17
N SER A 391 0.60 6.56 11.37
CA SER A 391 -0.31 7.70 11.60
C SER A 391 0.19 8.96 10.90
N THR A 392 -0.71 9.92 10.69
CA THR A 392 -0.33 11.23 10.13
C THR A 392 0.80 11.88 10.92
N GLU A 393 0.78 11.81 12.25
CA GLU A 393 1.80 12.34 13.13
C GLU A 393 3.18 11.69 12.89
N SER A 394 3.21 10.37 12.71
CA SER A 394 4.43 9.62 12.40
C SER A 394 4.95 9.97 11.00
N LEU A 395 4.08 10.06 10.00
CA LEU A 395 4.47 10.46 8.63
C LEU A 395 4.98 11.90 8.57
N VAL A 396 4.41 12.82 9.35
CA VAL A 396 4.93 14.19 9.51
C VAL A 396 6.31 14.18 10.15
N GLN A 397 6.55 13.34 11.16
CA GLN A 397 7.88 13.19 11.76
C GLN A 397 8.90 12.68 10.74
N VAL A 398 8.53 11.72 9.89
CA VAL A 398 9.38 11.26 8.78
C VAL A 398 9.66 12.42 7.81
N TYR A 399 8.63 13.14 7.35
CA TYR A 399 8.78 14.30 6.48
C TYR A 399 9.75 15.36 7.05
N GLU A 400 9.61 15.71 8.33
CA GLU A 400 10.51 16.64 9.00
C GLU A 400 11.96 16.10 9.10
N THR A 401 12.12 14.78 9.20
CA THR A 401 13.44 14.12 9.20
C THR A 401 14.08 14.18 7.82
N LEU A 402 13.30 13.93 6.74
CA LEU A 402 13.78 14.05 5.35
C LEU A 402 14.32 15.45 5.04
N LYS A 403 13.67 16.50 5.54
CA LYS A 403 14.09 17.90 5.35
C LYS A 403 15.41 18.24 6.05
N ARG A 404 15.81 17.50 7.06
CA ARG A 404 16.96 17.83 7.92
C ARG A 404 18.13 16.87 7.77
N ASN A 405 17.91 15.69 7.20
CA ASN A 405 18.90 14.63 7.15
C ASN A 405 19.04 14.07 5.73
N LYS A 406 20.12 14.49 5.05
CA LYS A 406 20.41 14.07 3.67
C LYS A 406 20.52 12.56 3.50
N THR A 407 21.15 11.86 4.46
CA THR A 407 21.31 10.39 4.39
C THR A 407 19.95 9.69 4.42
N VAL A 408 19.00 10.19 5.24
CA VAL A 408 17.64 9.64 5.29
C VAL A 408 16.88 9.97 4.02
N PHE A 409 17.05 11.19 3.48
CA PHE A 409 16.48 11.56 2.20
C PHE A 409 17.02 10.69 1.05
N ASP A 410 18.33 10.43 1.01
CA ASP A 410 18.94 9.54 0.00
C ASP A 410 18.40 8.12 0.07
N SER A 411 18.14 7.62 1.28
CA SER A 411 17.47 6.32 1.47
C SER A 411 16.03 6.35 0.99
N PHE A 412 15.27 7.40 1.32
CA PHE A 412 13.91 7.63 0.81
C PHE A 412 13.90 7.65 -0.71
N PHE A 413 14.81 8.40 -1.36
CA PHE A 413 14.91 8.46 -2.81
C PHE A 413 15.26 7.10 -3.44
N THR A 414 16.06 6.29 -2.75
CA THR A 414 16.34 4.90 -3.16
C THR A 414 15.10 4.02 -3.05
N PHE A 415 14.30 4.19 -2.01
CA PHE A 415 13.07 3.41 -1.81
C PHE A 415 11.97 3.79 -2.78
N LEU A 416 11.89 5.08 -3.23
CA LEU A 416 10.96 5.51 -4.28
C LEU A 416 10.96 4.57 -5.48
N SER A 417 12.15 4.11 -5.91
CA SER A 417 12.35 3.25 -7.07
C SER A 417 12.44 1.76 -6.72
N ALA A 418 12.08 1.36 -5.50
CA ALA A 418 12.31 0.01 -5.02
C ALA A 418 13.75 -0.48 -5.28
N ALA A 419 14.73 0.35 -4.89
CA ALA A 419 16.17 0.13 -5.03
C ALA A 419 16.74 0.13 -6.46
N GLU A 420 15.99 0.61 -7.47
CA GLU A 420 16.50 0.83 -8.82
C GLU A 420 16.97 2.29 -8.99
N ARG A 421 18.07 2.64 -8.32
CA ARG A 421 18.62 4.00 -8.35
C ARG A 421 19.50 4.21 -9.58
N THR A 422 18.92 4.72 -10.67
CA THR A 422 19.64 5.02 -11.92
C THR A 422 20.05 6.47 -12.08
N VAL A 423 19.52 7.37 -11.25
CA VAL A 423 19.77 8.81 -11.30
C VAL A 423 20.02 9.36 -9.90
N ASP A 424 20.87 10.38 -9.81
CA ASP A 424 21.03 11.14 -8.58
C ASP A 424 20.00 12.26 -8.51
N CYS A 425 19.50 12.55 -7.31
CA CYS A 425 18.61 13.67 -7.05
C CYS A 425 19.45 14.89 -6.68
N ASP A 426 19.48 15.89 -7.56
CA ASP A 426 20.11 17.18 -7.29
C ASP A 426 19.24 18.04 -6.33
N SER A 427 19.69 19.24 -5.99
CA SER A 427 18.99 20.13 -5.06
C SER A 427 17.56 20.46 -5.50
N ASP A 428 17.33 20.67 -6.78
CA ASP A 428 15.99 21.00 -7.30
C ASP A 428 15.06 19.78 -7.25
N CYS A 429 15.61 18.59 -7.55
CA CYS A 429 14.90 17.33 -7.37
C CYS A 429 14.53 17.10 -5.89
N GLU A 430 15.45 17.32 -4.96
CA GLU A 430 15.20 17.16 -3.51
C GLU A 430 14.05 18.07 -3.05
N VAL A 431 14.11 19.34 -3.44
CA VAL A 431 13.05 20.31 -3.14
C VAL A 431 11.72 19.88 -3.73
N ALA A 432 11.71 19.47 -5.01
CA ALA A 432 10.50 19.01 -5.68
C ALA A 432 9.88 17.79 -4.99
N GLN A 433 10.69 16.81 -4.56
CA GLN A 433 10.23 15.65 -3.81
C GLN A 433 9.60 16.05 -2.48
N LEU A 434 10.28 16.87 -1.69
CA LEU A 434 9.80 17.32 -0.40
C LEU A 434 8.52 18.15 -0.50
N CYS A 435 8.42 19.03 -1.50
CA CYS A 435 7.22 19.82 -1.74
C CYS A 435 6.03 18.94 -2.19
N SER A 436 6.28 17.89 -2.99
CA SER A 436 5.21 16.97 -3.42
C SER A 436 4.64 16.13 -2.27
N ILE A 437 5.42 15.89 -1.21
CA ILE A 437 4.94 15.20 -0.01
C ILE A 437 3.92 16.04 0.76
N SER A 438 4.08 17.38 0.84
CA SER A 438 3.35 18.20 1.81
C SER A 438 2.41 19.23 1.19
N CYS A 439 2.46 19.48 -0.11
CA CYS A 439 1.70 20.53 -0.76
C CYS A 439 0.37 20.02 -1.32
N SER A 440 -0.68 20.77 -1.05
CA SER A 440 -2.05 20.44 -1.43
C SER A 440 -2.65 21.45 -2.43
N SER A 441 -1.90 22.49 -2.82
CA SER A 441 -2.32 23.49 -3.79
C SER A 441 -1.13 24.01 -4.61
N ASN A 442 -1.39 24.57 -5.80
CA ASN A 442 -0.36 25.20 -6.63
C ASN A 442 0.39 26.29 -5.85
N GLN A 443 -0.33 27.08 -5.07
CA GLN A 443 0.27 28.16 -4.30
C GLN A 443 1.22 27.63 -3.22
N GLU A 444 0.80 26.58 -2.50
CA GLU A 444 1.66 25.93 -1.49
C GLU A 444 2.91 25.34 -2.14
N TYR A 445 2.75 24.66 -3.30
CA TYR A 445 3.87 24.09 -4.04
C TYR A 445 4.85 25.14 -4.52
N ASP A 446 4.37 26.21 -5.17
CA ASP A 446 5.21 27.31 -5.65
C ASP A 446 5.93 28.04 -4.51
N MET A 447 5.26 28.23 -3.36
CA MET A 447 5.89 28.82 -2.17
C MET A 447 6.94 27.89 -1.58
N CYS A 448 6.64 26.60 -1.46
CA CYS A 448 7.56 25.59 -0.96
C CYS A 448 8.82 25.57 -1.84
N PHE A 449 8.67 25.45 -3.14
CA PHE A 449 9.79 25.36 -4.09
C PHE A 449 10.67 26.62 -4.07
N LYS A 450 10.07 27.81 -3.97
CA LYS A 450 10.81 29.09 -3.93
C LYS A 450 11.49 29.40 -2.60
N SER A 451 10.96 28.87 -1.50
CA SER A 451 11.45 29.15 -0.13
C SER A 451 12.49 28.17 0.39
N SER A 452 12.82 27.15 -0.40
CA SER A 452 13.56 25.99 0.09
C SER A 452 15.08 26.16 -0.09
N ASP A 453 15.72 26.87 0.86
CA ASP A 453 17.13 26.70 1.18
C ASP A 453 17.25 25.62 2.27
N TYR A 454 17.21 24.33 1.87
CA TYR A 454 17.37 23.24 2.83
C TYR A 454 18.85 23.14 3.27
N ASN A 455 19.15 23.63 4.47
CA ASN A 455 20.43 23.41 5.14
C ASN A 455 20.40 22.05 5.87
N TYR A 456 20.90 21.00 5.22
CA TYR A 456 21.01 19.68 5.86
C TYR A 456 21.96 19.69 7.05
N SER A 457 21.51 19.17 8.18
CA SER A 457 22.38 18.83 9.31
C SER A 457 23.05 17.48 9.02
N THR A 458 24.38 17.44 9.16
CA THR A 458 25.16 16.20 9.02
C THR A 458 25.11 15.33 10.28
N THR A 459 24.24 15.62 11.24
CA THR A 459 24.12 14.82 12.47
C THR A 459 23.53 13.44 12.16
N PRO A 460 24.20 12.34 12.55
CA PRO A 460 23.64 10.99 12.42
C PRO A 460 22.33 10.87 13.19
N ILE A 461 21.39 10.08 12.68
CA ILE A 461 20.19 9.69 13.45
C ILE A 461 20.67 9.01 14.73
N PRO A 462 20.25 9.45 15.93
CA PRO A 462 20.57 8.71 17.14
C PRO A 462 19.99 7.29 16.98
N PRO A 463 20.79 6.23 17.27
CA PRO A 463 20.30 4.88 17.16
C PRO A 463 19.05 4.73 18.03
N HIS A 464 17.99 4.20 17.42
CA HIS A 464 16.72 3.96 18.11
C HIS A 464 16.99 3.15 19.38
N LYS A 465 16.56 3.64 20.55
CA LYS A 465 16.72 3.02 21.87
C LYS A 465 15.89 1.72 22.02
N SER A 466 15.81 0.88 21.01
CA SER A 466 15.12 -0.40 21.08
C SER A 466 15.79 -1.40 22.05
N LYS A 467 17.06 -1.19 22.38
CA LYS A 467 17.75 -2.04 23.37
C LYS A 467 17.30 -1.81 24.81
N GLU A 468 16.90 -0.59 25.18
CA GLU A 468 16.42 -0.34 26.55
C GLU A 468 15.05 -0.97 26.81
N SER A 469 14.14 -0.96 25.84
CA SER A 469 12.84 -1.62 26.00
C SER A 469 12.99 -3.15 26.12
N VAL A 470 13.83 -3.76 25.31
CA VAL A 470 14.09 -5.22 25.39
C VAL A 470 14.79 -5.59 26.70
N ILE A 471 15.76 -4.77 27.16
CA ILE A 471 16.45 -5.00 28.44
C ILE A 471 15.47 -4.83 29.61
N ILE A 472 14.60 -3.83 29.58
CA ILE A 472 13.57 -3.62 30.62
C ILE A 472 12.57 -4.79 30.62
N TYR A 473 12.10 -5.26 29.47
CA TYR A 473 11.20 -6.42 29.38
C TYR A 473 11.88 -7.71 29.85
N VAL A 474 13.11 -7.99 29.44
CA VAL A 474 13.89 -9.15 29.92
C VAL A 474 14.16 -9.05 31.42
N SER A 475 14.46 -7.87 31.95
CA SER A 475 14.66 -7.65 33.40
C SER A 475 13.37 -7.85 34.17
N ILE A 476 12.22 -7.37 33.69
CA ILE A 476 10.91 -7.58 34.33
C ILE A 476 10.55 -9.08 34.28
N CYS A 477 10.78 -9.78 33.16
CA CYS A 477 10.55 -11.21 33.06
C CYS A 477 11.44 -12.02 34.02
N LEU A 478 12.72 -11.67 34.20
CA LEU A 478 13.62 -12.34 35.12
C LEU A 478 13.23 -12.09 36.58
N VAL A 479 12.81 -10.87 36.93
CA VAL A 479 12.33 -10.55 38.29
C VAL A 479 11.01 -11.28 38.59
N THR A 480 10.06 -11.33 37.67
CA THR A 480 8.79 -12.08 37.85
C THR A 480 9.02 -13.56 37.95
N PHE A 481 9.93 -14.13 37.15
CA PHE A 481 10.29 -15.55 37.22
C PHE A 481 10.99 -15.89 38.56
N GLY A 482 11.87 -15.01 39.04
CA GLY A 482 12.50 -15.13 40.37
C GLY A 482 11.48 -15.08 41.52
N PHE A 483 10.48 -14.21 41.45
CA PHE A 483 9.40 -14.12 42.43
C PHE A 483 8.52 -15.39 42.46
N ILE A 484 8.17 -15.94 41.27
CA ILE A 484 7.41 -17.18 41.17
C ILE A 484 8.19 -18.36 41.75
N LEU A 485 9.51 -18.43 41.47
CA LEU A 485 10.37 -19.48 42.04
C LEU A 485 10.46 -19.41 43.54
N LEU A 486 10.61 -18.20 44.12
CA LEU A 486 10.62 -17.95 45.55
C LEU A 486 9.28 -18.35 46.20
N LEU A 487 8.15 -18.02 45.58
CA LEU A 487 6.82 -18.44 46.06
C LEU A 487 6.68 -19.97 46.08
N PHE A 488 7.20 -20.65 45.06
CA PHE A 488 7.20 -22.12 45.00
C PHE A 488 8.07 -22.73 46.13
N ILE A 489 9.22 -22.15 46.42
CA ILE A 489 10.10 -22.61 47.49
C ILE A 489 9.43 -22.40 48.86
N VAL A 490 8.79 -21.26 49.08
CA VAL A 490 8.07 -20.95 50.32
C VAL A 490 6.90 -21.90 50.52
N ILE A 491 6.09 -22.14 49.47
CA ILE A 491 4.94 -23.07 49.52
C ILE A 491 5.44 -24.50 49.79
N LYS A 492 6.52 -24.93 49.12
CA LYS A 492 7.13 -26.25 49.35
C LYS A 492 7.65 -26.42 50.78
N LYS A 493 8.30 -25.37 51.39
CA LYS A 493 8.72 -25.37 52.80
C LYS A 493 7.52 -25.45 53.74
N PHE A 494 6.45 -24.73 53.46
CA PHE A 494 5.23 -24.75 54.29
C PHE A 494 4.56 -26.14 54.27
N TRP A 495 4.54 -26.81 53.11
CA TRP A 495 4.01 -28.18 52.97
C TRP A 495 4.85 -29.22 53.69
N ILE A 496 6.18 -29.10 53.68
CA ILE A 496 7.08 -29.99 54.40
C ILE A 496 7.00 -29.77 55.93
N SER A 497 6.75 -28.52 56.35
CA SER A 497 6.56 -28.18 57.76
C SER A 497 5.22 -28.68 58.31
N SER A 498 4.13 -28.58 57.57
CA SER A 498 2.82 -29.07 58.02
C SER A 498 2.69 -30.60 58.00
N GLY A 499 3.44 -31.29 57.11
CA GLY A 499 3.45 -32.77 57.10
C GLY A 499 4.25 -33.42 58.22
N ARG A 500 5.11 -32.66 58.95
CA ARG A 500 5.84 -33.16 60.12
C ARG A 500 5.04 -33.07 61.43
N SER A 501 3.98 -32.27 61.50
CA SER A 501 3.16 -32.13 62.72
C SER A 501 2.13 -33.25 62.89
N GLU A 502 1.80 -33.98 61.86
CA GLU A 502 0.80 -35.10 61.95
C GLU A 502 1.43 -36.46 62.25
N TYR A 503 2.76 -36.64 62.18
CA TYR A 503 3.44 -37.91 62.47
C TYR A 503 3.94 -38.06 63.90
N SER A 504 3.80 -37.02 64.76
CA SER A 504 4.25 -37.09 66.14
C SER A 504 3.16 -37.42 67.17
N GLN A 505 1.92 -37.71 66.74
CA GLN A 505 0.80 -38.08 67.65
C GLN A 505 0.39 -39.58 67.61
N PHE A 506 1.11 -40.44 66.89
CA PHE A 506 0.77 -41.87 66.81
C PHE A 506 1.82 -42.82 67.39
N SER A 507 2.67 -42.41 68.34
CA SER A 507 3.62 -43.29 69.00
C SER A 507 3.54 -43.20 70.52
N SER A 508 2.34 -43.19 71.06
CA SER A 508 2.15 -43.46 72.50
C SER A 508 0.69 -43.88 72.75
N ILE A 509 0.38 -45.12 72.42
CA ILE A 509 -0.52 -46.03 73.14
C ILE A 509 -0.05 -47.44 72.86
#